data_a507cd1256922051d7739fb2d262fd3c
#
_entry.id   a507cd1256922051d7739fb2d262fd3c
#
_cell.length_a   1.000
_cell.length_b   1.000
_cell.length_c   1.000
_cell.angle_alpha   90.00
_cell.angle_beta   90.00
_cell.angle_gamma   90.00
#
_symmetry.space_group_name_H-M   'P 1'
#
loop_
_entity.id
_entity.type
_entity.pdbx_description
1 polymer ?
#
loop_
_entity_poly.entity_id
_entity_poly.type
_entity_poly.pdbx_seq_one_letter_code
_entity_poly.pdbx_strand_id
1 'polypeptide(L)'
;MYRFKVRKIPLWGKRHLASIAACESHGNPRAIGGGGSFRGMYQFTFSTWQVVGGSGDPAAAPRAEQTWRAWLLLSRDGAGHWPVCG
;
A
#
# COMPACT_ATOMS: atom_id res chain seq x y z
N MET A 1 15.90 8.01 -13.73
CA MET A 1 15.63 7.24 -12.53
C MET A 1 14.18 7.44 -12.08
N TYR A 2 13.50 6.35 -11.80
CA TYR A 2 12.13 6.42 -11.35
C TYR A 2 12.04 6.90 -9.90
N ARG A 3 11.05 7.77 -9.63
CA ARG A 3 10.83 8.27 -8.28
C ARG A 3 9.37 8.16 -7.91
N PHE A 4 9.13 7.68 -6.71
CA PHE A 4 7.77 7.56 -6.18
C PHE A 4 7.41 8.92 -5.56
N LYS A 5 6.30 9.48 -6.05
CA LYS A 5 5.95 10.89 -5.76
C LYS A 5 5.20 11.04 -4.45
N VAL A 6 5.72 10.45 -3.38
CA VAL A 6 5.07 10.48 -2.06
C VAL A 6 4.78 11.91 -1.61
N ARG A 7 5.69 12.85 -1.91
CA ARG A 7 5.48 14.27 -1.57
C ARG A 7 4.27 14.90 -2.25
N LYS A 8 3.81 14.32 -3.36
CA LYS A 8 2.65 14.81 -4.09
C LYS A 8 1.34 14.34 -3.48
N ILE A 9 1.37 13.38 -2.58
CA ILE A 9 0.17 12.90 -1.92
C ILE A 9 -0.35 14.00 -0.99
N PRO A 10 -1.63 14.40 -1.10
CA PRO A 10 -2.16 15.43 -0.21
C PRO A 10 -2.15 14.96 1.25
N LEU A 11 -2.17 15.90 2.19
CA LEU A 11 -2.08 15.57 3.62
C LEU A 11 -3.18 14.61 4.06
N TRP A 12 -4.41 14.81 3.58
CA TRP A 12 -5.51 13.89 3.94
C TRP A 12 -5.21 12.46 3.45
N GLY A 13 -4.61 12.34 2.27
CA GLY A 13 -4.22 11.04 1.73
C GLY A 13 -3.12 10.38 2.55
N LYS A 14 -2.11 11.15 2.94
CA LYS A 14 -1.04 10.63 3.79
C LYS A 14 -1.56 10.14 5.13
N ARG A 15 -2.48 10.88 5.74
CA ARG A 15 -3.09 10.50 7.03
C ARG A 15 -3.95 9.26 6.88
N HIS A 16 -4.74 9.19 5.82
CA HIS A 16 -5.59 8.03 5.55
C HIS A 16 -4.73 6.78 5.35
N LEU A 17 -3.68 6.90 4.54
CA LEU A 17 -2.77 5.78 4.30
C LEU A 17 -2.04 5.35 5.57
N ALA A 18 -1.63 6.30 6.40
CA ALA A 18 -0.99 5.97 7.68
C ALA A 18 -1.93 5.18 8.59
N SER A 19 -3.21 5.55 8.60
CA SER A 19 -4.22 4.83 9.36
C SER A 19 -4.41 3.40 8.82
N ILE A 20 -4.48 3.24 7.51
CA ILE A 20 -4.59 1.92 6.87
C ILE A 20 -3.37 1.06 7.23
N ALA A 21 -2.18 1.60 7.09
CA ALA A 21 -0.95 0.85 7.38
C ALA A 21 -0.88 0.43 8.84
N ALA A 22 -1.23 1.32 9.76
CA ALA A 22 -1.25 1.00 11.19
C ALA A 22 -2.22 -0.15 11.49
N CYS A 23 -3.39 -0.12 10.86
CA CYS A 23 -4.41 -1.14 11.05
C CYS A 23 -4.01 -2.48 10.39
N GLU A 24 -3.48 -2.43 9.17
CA GLU A 24 -3.18 -3.64 8.40
C GLU A 24 -1.91 -4.36 8.88
N SER A 25 -0.90 -3.62 9.29
CA SER A 25 0.43 -4.21 9.52
C SER A 25 1.21 -3.59 10.67
N HIS A 26 0.60 -2.70 11.46
CA HIS A 26 1.33 -1.87 12.44
C HIS A 26 2.44 -1.05 11.76
N GLY A 27 2.25 -0.70 10.49
CA GLY A 27 3.23 0.06 9.71
C GLY A 27 4.44 -0.74 9.26
N ASN A 28 4.39 -2.07 9.32
CA ASN A 28 5.52 -2.91 8.96
C ASN A 28 5.57 -3.16 7.45
N PRO A 29 6.59 -2.64 6.74
CA PRO A 29 6.69 -2.83 5.29
C PRO A 29 6.99 -4.26 4.87
N ARG A 30 7.41 -5.11 5.79
CA ARG A 30 7.74 -6.52 5.52
C ARG A 30 6.67 -7.47 6.02
N ALA A 31 5.51 -6.98 6.44
CA ALA A 31 4.46 -7.81 6.99
C ALA A 31 3.94 -8.81 5.97
N ILE A 32 3.69 -10.03 6.43
CA ILE A 32 3.11 -11.10 5.62
C ILE A 32 1.90 -11.62 6.38
N GLY A 33 0.74 -11.55 5.75
CA GLY A 33 -0.51 -11.99 6.35
C GLY A 33 -1.26 -12.97 5.48
N GLY A 34 -2.35 -13.54 6.02
CA GLY A 34 -3.22 -14.42 5.27
C GLY A 34 -2.51 -15.64 4.68
N GLY A 35 -1.53 -16.22 5.39
CA GLY A 35 -0.80 -17.36 4.88
C GLY A 35 0.11 -17.04 3.70
N GLY A 36 0.49 -15.76 3.54
CA GLY A 36 1.35 -15.31 2.45
C GLY A 36 0.62 -14.58 1.34
N SER A 37 -0.71 -14.48 1.41
CA SER A 37 -1.50 -13.82 0.36
C SER A 37 -1.44 -12.31 0.42
N PHE A 38 -1.15 -11.73 1.59
CA PHE A 38 -1.15 -10.29 1.82
C PHE A 38 0.24 -9.83 2.22
N ARG A 39 0.73 -8.77 1.57
CA ARG A 39 2.14 -8.37 1.65
C ARG A 39 2.30 -6.88 1.90
N GLY A 40 3.21 -6.54 2.82
CA GLY A 40 3.68 -5.18 3.03
C GLY A 40 2.84 -4.36 3.99
N MET A 41 3.15 -3.06 4.02
CA MET A 41 2.51 -2.10 4.93
C MET A 41 1.00 -2.09 4.79
N TYR A 42 0.52 -2.21 3.54
CA TYR A 42 -0.89 -2.06 3.20
C TYR A 42 -1.55 -3.39 2.87
N GLN A 43 -0.82 -4.49 3.06
CA GLN A 43 -1.31 -5.85 2.84
C GLN A 43 -1.90 -6.04 1.44
N PHE A 44 -1.12 -5.68 0.42
CA PHE A 44 -1.46 -5.92 -0.98
C PHE A 44 -1.50 -7.40 -1.30
N THR A 45 -2.45 -7.80 -2.14
CA THR A 45 -2.31 -9.06 -2.87
C THR A 45 -1.33 -8.83 -4.03
N PHE A 46 -0.73 -9.91 -4.53
CA PHE A 46 0.17 -9.81 -5.68
C PHE A 46 -0.55 -9.24 -6.91
N SER A 47 -1.81 -9.67 -7.15
CA SER A 47 -2.56 -9.20 -8.31
C SER A 47 -2.90 -7.72 -8.23
N THR A 48 -3.32 -7.24 -7.07
CA THR A 48 -3.62 -5.81 -6.88
C THR A 48 -2.36 -4.97 -7.02
N TRP A 49 -1.23 -5.47 -6.50
CA TRP A 49 0.06 -4.81 -6.65
C TRP A 49 0.41 -4.60 -8.12
N GLN A 50 0.20 -5.64 -8.94
CA GLN A 50 0.45 -5.55 -10.39
C GLN A 50 -0.49 -4.55 -11.06
N VAL A 51 -1.75 -4.48 -10.65
CA VAL A 51 -2.73 -3.54 -11.21
C VAL A 51 -2.26 -2.09 -11.04
N VAL A 52 -1.61 -1.77 -9.93
CA VAL A 52 -1.08 -0.42 -9.70
C VAL A 52 0.37 -0.27 -10.13
N GLY A 53 0.83 -1.16 -10.99
CA GLY A 53 2.14 -1.05 -11.64
C GLY A 53 3.30 -1.68 -10.90
N GLY A 54 3.05 -2.38 -9.81
CA GLY A 54 4.09 -3.05 -9.07
C GLY A 54 4.53 -4.35 -9.71
N SER A 55 5.72 -4.80 -9.39
CA SER A 55 6.23 -6.10 -9.80
C SER A 55 6.84 -6.80 -8.60
N GLY A 56 6.85 -8.12 -8.64
CA GLY A 56 7.41 -8.92 -7.56
C GLY A 56 6.58 -8.85 -6.28
N ASP A 57 7.27 -8.97 -5.16
CA ASP A 57 6.65 -9.04 -3.83
C ASP A 57 6.48 -7.62 -3.26
N PRO A 58 5.25 -7.20 -2.94
CA PRO A 58 5.04 -5.90 -2.32
C PRO A 58 5.84 -5.70 -1.03
N ALA A 59 6.04 -6.77 -0.24
CA ALA A 59 6.80 -6.68 1.02
C ALA A 59 8.30 -6.48 0.79
N ALA A 60 8.79 -6.73 -0.41
CA ALA A 60 10.18 -6.49 -0.77
C ALA A 60 10.41 -5.09 -1.32
N ALA A 61 9.35 -4.35 -1.61
CA ALA A 61 9.45 -3.00 -2.17
C ALA A 61 9.79 -1.98 -1.06
N PRO A 62 10.46 -0.87 -1.42
CA PRO A 62 10.71 0.21 -0.45
C PRO A 62 9.41 0.80 0.09
N ARG A 63 9.47 1.38 1.29
CA ARG A 63 8.31 2.06 1.89
C ARG A 63 7.70 3.08 0.94
N ALA A 64 8.52 3.88 0.28
CA ALA A 64 8.05 4.93 -0.63
C ALA A 64 7.23 4.33 -1.78
N GLU A 65 7.67 3.21 -2.33
CA GLU A 65 6.92 2.54 -3.39
C GLU A 65 5.60 1.99 -2.87
N GLN A 66 5.62 1.32 -1.73
CA GLN A 66 4.40 0.77 -1.14
C GLN A 66 3.37 1.88 -0.89
N THR A 67 3.81 3.00 -0.32
CA THR A 67 2.95 4.14 -0.04
C THR A 67 2.40 4.77 -1.32
N TRP A 68 3.25 4.98 -2.32
CA TRP A 68 2.82 5.56 -3.58
C TRP A 68 1.78 4.69 -4.28
N ARG A 69 2.03 3.38 -4.34
CA ARG A 69 1.09 2.47 -5.00
C ARG A 69 -0.21 2.33 -4.22
N ALA A 70 -0.16 2.39 -2.89
CA ALA A 70 -1.38 2.44 -2.08
C ALA A 70 -2.18 3.71 -2.35
N TRP A 71 -1.49 4.85 -2.55
CA TRP A 71 -2.15 6.10 -2.93
C TRP A 71 -2.82 5.97 -4.30
N LEU A 72 -2.13 5.37 -5.28
CA LEU A 72 -2.74 5.14 -6.59
C LEU A 72 -4.02 4.32 -6.48
N LEU A 73 -4.00 3.28 -5.66
CA LEU A 73 -5.17 2.43 -5.45
C LEU A 73 -6.29 3.21 -4.74
N LEU A 74 -5.97 3.92 -3.67
CA LEU A 74 -6.93 4.69 -2.91
C LEU A 74 -7.58 5.79 -3.74
N SER A 75 -6.77 6.53 -4.50
CA SER A 75 -7.27 7.64 -5.31
C SER A 75 -8.08 7.17 -6.51
N ARG A 76 -7.79 5.99 -7.02
CA ARG A 76 -8.46 5.42 -8.18
C ARG A 76 -9.76 4.70 -7.80
N ASP A 77 -9.71 3.84 -6.77
CA ASP A 77 -10.79 2.91 -6.45
C ASP A 77 -11.43 3.17 -5.08
N GLY A 78 -10.93 4.13 -4.32
CA GLY A 78 -11.41 4.38 -2.97
C GLY A 78 -10.87 3.35 -1.98
N ALA A 79 -11.44 3.35 -0.77
CA ALA A 79 -10.95 2.54 0.34
C ALA A 79 -11.48 1.11 0.34
N GLY A 80 -12.25 0.71 -0.67
CA GLY A 80 -12.90 -0.61 -0.73
C GLY A 80 -11.95 -1.79 -0.74
N HIS A 81 -10.69 -1.58 -1.17
CA HIS A 81 -9.68 -2.63 -1.13
C HIS A 81 -9.21 -2.95 0.30
N TRP A 82 -9.57 -2.11 1.25
CA TRP A 82 -9.29 -2.33 2.67
C TRP A 82 -10.62 -2.35 3.44
N PRO A 83 -11.38 -3.45 3.35
CA PRO A 83 -12.77 -3.46 3.85
C PRO A 83 -12.90 -3.26 5.37
N VAL A 84 -11.84 -3.53 6.12
CA VAL A 84 -11.84 -3.31 7.57
C VAL A 84 -11.06 -2.05 7.94
N CYS A 85 -9.88 -1.89 7.35
CA CYS A 85 -8.93 -0.82 7.73
C CYS A 85 -9.09 0.46 6.92
N GLY A 86 -9.73 0.39 5.80
CA GLY A 86 -9.95 1.56 4.93
C GLY A 86 -11.06 2.46 5.39
#